data_409f24d6aaeac8cf209993f8c5e67e3d
#
_entry.id   409f24d6aaeac8cf209993f8c5e67e3d
#
_cell.length_a   1.000
_cell.length_b   1.000
_cell.length_c   1.000
_cell.angle_alpha   90.00
_cell.angle_beta   90.00
_cell.angle_gamma   90.00
#
_symmetry.space_group_name_H-M   'P 1'
#
loop_
_entity.id
_entity.type
_entity.pdbx_description
1 polymer ?
#
loop_
_entity_poly.entity_id
_entity_poly.type
_entity_poly.pdbx_seq_one_letter_code
_entity_poly.pdbx_strand_id
1 'polypeptide(L)'
;MAFIELKEVFYRYPESEEWVLKGVNLSVGSEKVVITGRTGSGKTTLLRVMSGVALKVYGGELRGEVLIDGRVAYVPQEFDLYILMPTPREELTYILSAQNLGLNDVEVRIREISELLGIKELLDRRVVKLSMGERQRVAIASAIALNPEILILDEPFAHIDPKGAVDLVRLLSNLGVSTLVISEHKLRYLANIIDRIVVLRDGTVVYSGSLEGAPKDPDIEWPLSMLRW
;
A
#
# COMPACT_ATOMS: atom_id res chain seq x y z
N MET A 1 12.24 -8.55 13.40
CA MET A 1 11.71 -8.58 12.01
C MET A 1 10.37 -7.87 12.04
N ALA A 2 10.15 -6.93 11.13
CA ALA A 2 8.87 -6.22 11.09
C ALA A 2 7.73 -7.18 10.71
N PHE A 3 6.59 -7.08 11.40
CA PHE A 3 5.42 -7.92 11.12
C PHE A 3 4.11 -7.22 11.52
N ILE A 4 3.01 -7.73 10.96
CA ILE A 4 1.65 -7.39 11.35
C ILE A 4 0.92 -8.68 11.69
N GLU A 5 0.26 -8.75 12.84
CA GLU A 5 -0.58 -9.88 13.24
C GLU A 5 -1.96 -9.40 13.65
N LEU A 6 -2.98 -10.01 13.06
CA LEU A 6 -4.39 -9.77 13.34
C LEU A 6 -4.98 -11.06 13.91
N LYS A 7 -5.63 -10.99 15.09
CA LYS A 7 -6.31 -12.11 15.74
C LYS A 7 -7.75 -11.76 16.05
N GLU A 8 -8.68 -12.50 15.42
CA GLU A 8 -10.13 -12.34 15.58
C GLU A 8 -10.56 -10.87 15.41
N VAL A 9 -10.02 -10.18 14.40
CA VAL A 9 -10.24 -8.74 14.22
C VAL A 9 -11.59 -8.48 13.57
N PHE A 10 -12.43 -7.72 14.28
CA PHE A 10 -13.65 -7.10 13.77
C PHE A 10 -13.43 -5.59 13.73
N TYR A 11 -13.94 -4.94 12.69
CA TYR A 11 -13.93 -3.48 12.61
C TYR A 11 -15.19 -2.96 11.93
N ARG A 12 -15.75 -1.88 12.48
CA ARG A 12 -16.82 -1.08 11.87
C ARG A 12 -16.52 0.41 11.99
N TYR A 13 -16.98 1.17 10.99
CA TYR A 13 -16.87 2.63 11.01
C TYR A 13 -17.84 3.25 12.02
N PRO A 14 -17.60 4.54 12.42
CA PRO A 14 -18.55 5.27 13.25
C PRO A 14 -19.94 5.25 12.61
N GLU A 15 -20.98 5.23 13.45
CA GLU A 15 -22.39 5.26 13.04
C GLU A 15 -22.84 4.06 12.18
N SER A 16 -21.96 3.09 11.90
CA SER A 16 -22.32 1.85 11.21
C SER A 16 -22.69 0.76 12.20
N GLU A 17 -23.83 0.12 11.99
CA GLU A 17 -24.21 -1.07 12.75
C GLU A 17 -23.52 -2.33 12.22
N GLU A 18 -23.08 -2.33 10.96
CA GLU A 18 -22.50 -3.49 10.30
C GLU A 18 -20.96 -3.53 10.47
N TRP A 19 -20.48 -4.73 10.78
CA TRP A 19 -19.05 -5.03 10.78
C TRP A 19 -18.53 -5.14 9.35
N VAL A 20 -17.54 -4.33 9.00
CA VAL A 20 -16.85 -4.42 7.70
C VAL A 20 -15.82 -5.53 7.72
N LEU A 21 -15.09 -5.69 8.82
CA LEU A 21 -14.22 -6.86 9.05
C LEU A 21 -14.88 -7.77 10.09
N LYS A 22 -14.80 -9.09 9.87
CA LYS A 22 -15.59 -10.09 10.61
C LYS A 22 -14.71 -11.26 11.04
N GLY A 23 -13.94 -11.09 12.13
CA GLY A 23 -13.08 -12.14 12.70
C GLY A 23 -11.87 -12.44 11.82
N VAL A 24 -11.18 -11.39 11.34
CA VAL A 24 -10.00 -11.56 10.48
C VAL A 24 -8.84 -12.08 11.30
N ASN A 25 -8.27 -13.20 10.85
CA ASN A 25 -7.02 -13.76 11.31
C ASN A 25 -6.01 -13.70 10.17
N LEU A 26 -4.92 -12.92 10.33
CA LEU A 26 -3.90 -12.74 9.31
C LEU A 26 -2.57 -12.34 9.95
N SER A 27 -1.49 -13.02 9.55
CA SER A 27 -0.13 -12.62 9.91
C SER A 27 0.65 -12.31 8.64
N VAL A 28 1.38 -11.20 8.60
CA VAL A 28 2.24 -10.77 7.49
C VAL A 28 3.61 -10.43 8.06
N GLY A 29 4.65 -11.06 7.52
CA GLY A 29 6.05 -10.83 7.90
C GLY A 29 6.86 -10.21 6.76
N SER A 30 8.15 -10.60 6.67
CA SER A 30 9.07 -10.10 5.63
C SER A 30 8.75 -10.75 4.27
N GLU A 31 7.70 -10.27 3.62
CA GLU A 31 7.19 -10.81 2.36
C GLU A 31 6.41 -9.74 1.58
N LYS A 32 6.14 -10.01 0.30
CA LYS A 32 5.27 -9.20 -0.56
C LYS A 32 3.91 -9.89 -0.69
N VAL A 33 2.88 -9.28 -0.10
CA VAL A 33 1.53 -9.83 -0.05
C VAL A 33 0.58 -8.98 -0.87
N VAL A 34 -0.23 -9.61 -1.70
CA VAL A 34 -1.38 -8.95 -2.31
C VAL A 34 -2.68 -9.37 -1.61
N ILE A 35 -3.48 -8.38 -1.25
CA ILE A 35 -4.84 -8.56 -0.73
C ILE A 35 -5.81 -8.28 -1.87
N THR A 36 -6.61 -9.26 -2.24
CA THR A 36 -7.58 -9.16 -3.33
C THR A 36 -8.97 -9.57 -2.88
N GLY A 37 -9.94 -9.31 -3.72
CA GLY A 37 -11.37 -9.58 -3.46
C GLY A 37 -12.25 -8.56 -4.18
N ARG A 38 -13.54 -8.80 -4.22
CA ARG A 38 -14.51 -7.90 -4.87
C ARG A 38 -14.49 -6.49 -4.28
N THR A 39 -14.99 -5.53 -5.05
CA THR A 39 -15.28 -4.19 -4.52
C THR A 39 -16.26 -4.33 -3.35
N GLY A 40 -15.99 -3.61 -2.26
CA GLY A 40 -16.78 -3.71 -1.03
C GLY A 40 -16.45 -4.90 -0.12
N SER A 41 -15.49 -5.77 -0.46
CA SER A 41 -15.11 -6.91 0.41
C SER A 41 -14.39 -6.50 1.71
N GLY A 42 -13.97 -5.22 1.84
CA GLY A 42 -13.30 -4.70 3.03
C GLY A 42 -11.78 -4.54 2.88
N LYS A 43 -11.19 -4.64 1.66
CA LYS A 43 -9.73 -4.51 1.43
C LYS A 43 -9.14 -3.22 2.01
N THR A 44 -9.64 -2.06 1.60
CA THR A 44 -9.20 -0.76 2.12
C THR A 44 -9.31 -0.68 3.64
N THR A 45 -10.40 -1.21 4.20
CA THR A 45 -10.60 -1.25 5.66
C THR A 45 -9.55 -2.14 6.34
N LEU A 46 -9.24 -3.30 5.74
CA LEU A 46 -8.20 -4.18 6.24
C LEU A 46 -6.83 -3.49 6.22
N LEU A 47 -6.47 -2.81 5.12
CA LEU A 47 -5.22 -2.04 5.04
C LEU A 47 -5.16 -0.90 6.06
N ARG A 48 -6.27 -0.20 6.30
CA ARG A 48 -6.37 0.84 7.34
C ARG A 48 -6.15 0.27 8.74
N VAL A 49 -6.68 -0.91 9.02
CA VAL A 49 -6.43 -1.61 10.30
C VAL A 49 -4.96 -2.04 10.39
N MET A 50 -4.41 -2.67 9.35
CA MET A 50 -3.02 -3.11 9.29
C MET A 50 -2.01 -1.96 9.40
N SER A 51 -2.36 -0.77 8.92
CA SER A 51 -1.51 0.43 9.03
C SER A 51 -1.68 1.18 10.37
N GLY A 52 -2.65 0.79 11.19
CA GLY A 52 -2.97 1.45 12.45
C GLY A 52 -3.70 2.78 12.31
N VAL A 53 -4.10 3.20 11.09
CA VAL A 53 -4.82 4.47 10.87
C VAL A 53 -6.33 4.34 11.08
N ALA A 54 -6.89 3.11 11.07
CA ALA A 54 -8.33 2.89 11.18
C ALA A 54 -8.95 3.63 12.37
N LEU A 55 -8.53 3.33 13.58
CA LEU A 55 -9.05 4.00 14.78
C LEU A 55 -8.56 5.43 14.94
N LYS A 56 -7.30 5.72 14.56
CA LYS A 56 -6.68 7.03 14.78
C LYS A 56 -7.25 8.13 13.89
N VAL A 57 -7.61 7.79 12.65
CA VAL A 57 -8.03 8.75 11.63
C VAL A 57 -9.52 8.65 11.33
N TYR A 58 -10.03 7.41 11.24
CA TYR A 58 -11.42 7.16 10.85
C TYR A 58 -12.35 6.89 12.04
N GLY A 59 -11.80 6.56 13.22
CA GLY A 59 -12.59 6.21 14.40
C GLY A 59 -13.26 4.83 14.27
N GLY A 60 -14.41 4.68 14.92
CA GLY A 60 -15.18 3.44 14.88
C GLY A 60 -14.89 2.49 16.04
N GLU A 61 -15.24 1.22 15.87
CA GLU A 61 -15.04 0.17 16.86
C GLU A 61 -14.19 -0.96 16.28
N LEU A 62 -13.19 -1.39 17.06
CA LEU A 62 -12.33 -2.52 16.75
C LEU A 62 -12.39 -3.51 17.91
N ARG A 63 -12.57 -4.80 17.59
CA ARG A 63 -12.45 -5.93 18.53
C ARG A 63 -11.37 -6.87 18.04
N GLY A 64 -10.83 -7.69 18.92
CA GLY A 64 -9.70 -8.58 18.65
C GLY A 64 -8.36 -7.89 18.91
N GLU A 65 -7.28 -8.50 18.43
CA GLU A 65 -5.92 -8.01 18.66
C GLU A 65 -5.28 -7.62 17.34
N VAL A 66 -4.61 -6.45 17.33
CA VAL A 66 -3.78 -5.96 16.21
C VAL A 66 -2.39 -5.68 16.76
N LEU A 67 -1.43 -6.47 16.34
CA LEU A 67 -0.01 -6.30 16.69
C LEU A 67 0.73 -5.81 15.45
N ILE A 68 1.43 -4.69 15.58
CA ILE A 68 2.25 -4.10 14.52
C ILE A 68 3.63 -3.85 15.11
N ASP A 69 4.64 -4.52 14.57
CA ASP A 69 6.04 -4.31 14.93
C ASP A 69 6.80 -3.81 13.69
N GLY A 70 7.40 -2.62 13.83
CA GLY A 70 8.09 -1.92 12.74
C GLY A 70 7.40 -0.61 12.33
N ARG A 71 8.13 0.18 11.54
CA ARG A 71 7.62 1.44 10.98
C ARG A 71 6.76 1.15 9.75
N VAL A 72 5.51 1.57 9.82
CA VAL A 72 4.53 1.41 8.73
C VAL A 72 4.33 2.72 7.99
N ALA A 73 4.38 2.68 6.65
CA ALA A 73 3.87 3.74 5.80
C ALA A 73 2.68 3.22 4.98
N TYR A 74 1.65 4.03 4.85
CA TYR A 74 0.42 3.72 4.13
C TYR A 74 0.16 4.75 3.05
N VAL A 75 0.00 4.29 1.81
CA VAL A 75 -0.42 5.12 0.67
C VAL A 75 -1.84 4.71 0.31
N PRO A 76 -2.85 5.55 0.55
CA PRO A 76 -4.23 5.26 0.23
C PRO A 76 -4.51 5.38 -1.27
N GLN A 77 -5.65 4.88 -1.70
CA GLN A 77 -6.14 5.00 -3.08
C GLN A 77 -6.26 6.47 -3.52
N GLU A 78 -6.78 7.33 -2.63
CA GLU A 78 -6.90 8.79 -2.82
C GLU A 78 -5.63 9.51 -2.32
N PHE A 79 -4.46 9.11 -2.81
CA PHE A 79 -3.16 9.60 -2.33
C PHE A 79 -2.94 11.10 -2.55
N ASP A 80 -3.65 11.75 -3.48
CA ASP A 80 -3.54 13.19 -3.74
C ASP A 80 -3.83 14.05 -2.49
N LEU A 81 -4.68 13.56 -1.59
CA LEU A 81 -5.02 14.23 -0.33
C LEU A 81 -3.88 14.19 0.70
N TYR A 82 -2.85 13.40 0.45
CA TYR A 82 -1.72 13.19 1.37
C TYR A 82 -0.44 13.89 0.92
N ILE A 83 -0.44 14.53 -0.27
CA ILE A 83 0.66 15.40 -0.71
C ILE A 83 0.32 16.83 -0.27
N LEU A 84 1.03 17.32 0.74
CA LEU A 84 0.69 18.58 1.41
C LEU A 84 1.41 19.78 0.80
N MET A 85 2.59 19.59 0.20
CA MET A 85 3.44 20.68 -0.27
C MET A 85 3.28 20.94 -1.78
N PRO A 86 3.56 22.17 -2.23
CA PRO A 86 3.41 22.57 -3.63
C PRO A 86 4.26 21.80 -4.63
N THR A 87 5.45 21.33 -4.21
CA THR A 87 6.40 20.59 -5.05
C THR A 87 6.88 19.31 -4.38
N PRO A 88 7.30 18.28 -5.14
CA PRO A 88 7.89 17.08 -4.57
C PRO A 88 9.12 17.32 -3.70
N ARG A 89 9.96 18.29 -4.07
CA ARG A 89 11.12 18.68 -3.23
C ARG A 89 10.68 19.18 -1.86
N GLU A 90 9.73 20.10 -1.83
CA GLU A 90 9.21 20.64 -0.57
C GLU A 90 8.54 19.55 0.28
N GLU A 91 7.79 18.63 -0.36
CA GLU A 91 7.17 17.49 0.31
C GLU A 91 8.20 16.59 0.99
N LEU A 92 9.23 16.17 0.25
CA LEU A 92 10.30 15.34 0.80
C LEU A 92 11.10 16.07 1.86
N THR A 93 11.40 17.36 1.65
CA THR A 93 12.10 18.19 2.64
C THR A 93 11.30 18.27 3.93
N TYR A 94 10.00 18.51 3.85
CA TYR A 94 9.12 18.58 5.01
C TYR A 94 9.17 17.28 5.84
N ILE A 95 8.98 16.14 5.16
CA ILE A 95 8.97 14.82 5.82
C ILE A 95 10.33 14.45 6.43
N LEU A 96 11.42 14.69 5.69
CA LEU A 96 12.77 14.34 6.14
C LEU A 96 13.27 15.25 7.27
N SER A 97 12.94 16.54 7.22
CA SER A 97 13.29 17.49 8.28
C SER A 97 12.62 17.15 9.62
N ALA A 98 11.42 16.55 9.58
CA ALA A 98 10.73 16.09 10.78
C ALA A 98 11.43 14.90 11.48
N GLN A 99 12.42 14.27 10.83
CA GLN A 99 13.20 13.15 11.37
C GLN A 99 14.51 13.58 12.05
N ASN A 100 14.70 14.86 12.32
CA ASN A 100 15.91 15.43 12.92
C ASN A 100 17.20 15.18 12.10
N LEU A 101 17.08 15.07 10.77
CA LEU A 101 18.23 14.97 9.86
C LEU A 101 18.87 16.34 9.63
N GLY A 102 20.19 16.38 9.47
CA GLY A 102 20.90 17.58 9.04
C GLY A 102 20.54 17.97 7.60
N LEU A 103 20.68 19.26 7.24
CA LEU A 103 20.32 19.76 5.90
C LEU A 103 21.04 19.00 4.77
N ASN A 104 22.30 18.66 4.95
CA ASN A 104 23.07 17.88 3.97
C ASN A 104 22.52 16.47 3.80
N ASP A 105 22.11 15.82 4.90
CA ASP A 105 21.54 14.47 4.88
C ASP A 105 20.16 14.47 4.22
N VAL A 106 19.37 15.52 4.43
CA VAL A 106 18.08 15.73 3.76
C VAL A 106 18.26 15.78 2.24
N GLU A 107 19.20 16.59 1.73
CA GLU A 107 19.45 16.70 0.29
C GLU A 107 20.00 15.39 -0.32
N VAL A 108 20.86 14.68 0.39
CA VAL A 108 21.33 13.35 -0.04
C VAL A 108 20.15 12.40 -0.14
N ARG A 109 19.29 12.36 0.88
CA ARG A 109 18.14 11.46 0.92
C ARG A 109 17.10 11.80 -0.14
N ILE A 110 16.83 13.08 -0.41
CA ILE A 110 15.96 13.51 -1.52
C ILE A 110 16.49 12.97 -2.86
N ARG A 111 17.79 13.08 -3.09
CA ARG A 111 18.42 12.57 -4.32
C ARG A 111 18.22 11.07 -4.46
N GLU A 112 18.56 10.29 -3.43
CA GLU A 112 18.40 8.83 -3.41
C GLU A 112 16.95 8.41 -3.71
N ILE A 113 15.98 8.99 -3.00
CA ILE A 113 14.56 8.69 -3.17
C ILE A 113 14.09 9.09 -4.58
N SER A 114 14.50 10.27 -5.05
CA SER A 114 14.06 10.77 -6.36
C SER A 114 14.64 9.94 -7.52
N GLU A 115 15.85 9.42 -7.39
CA GLU A 115 16.44 8.49 -8.36
C GLU A 115 15.74 7.13 -8.33
N LEU A 116 15.53 6.57 -7.13
CA LEU A 116 14.83 5.30 -6.93
C LEU A 116 13.42 5.31 -7.55
N LEU A 117 12.67 6.40 -7.34
CA LEU A 117 11.27 6.55 -7.78
C LEU A 117 11.15 7.15 -9.20
N GLY A 118 12.26 7.55 -9.82
CA GLY A 118 12.27 8.18 -11.13
C GLY A 118 11.50 9.52 -11.17
N ILE A 119 11.62 10.32 -10.10
CA ILE A 119 10.94 11.62 -9.97
C ILE A 119 11.93 12.80 -9.95
N LYS A 120 13.20 12.59 -10.26
CA LYS A 120 14.25 13.62 -10.21
C LYS A 120 13.89 14.88 -10.99
N GLU A 121 13.39 14.71 -12.22
CA GLU A 121 12.98 15.81 -13.09
C GLU A 121 11.64 16.46 -12.68
N LEU A 122 10.98 15.91 -11.67
CA LEU A 122 9.71 16.40 -11.15
C LEU A 122 9.88 17.22 -9.87
N LEU A 123 11.05 17.16 -9.23
CA LEU A 123 11.28 17.70 -7.88
C LEU A 123 10.81 19.16 -7.73
N ASP A 124 11.05 19.99 -8.72
CA ASP A 124 10.75 21.42 -8.68
C ASP A 124 9.49 21.81 -9.49
N ARG A 125 8.75 20.80 -9.99
CA ARG A 125 7.45 21.00 -10.67
C ARG A 125 6.32 21.05 -9.64
N ARG A 126 5.34 21.92 -9.89
CA ARG A 126 4.15 21.98 -9.04
C ARG A 126 3.36 20.67 -9.13
N VAL A 127 2.96 20.09 -8.00
CA VAL A 127 2.22 18.83 -7.89
C VAL A 127 0.93 18.86 -8.74
N VAL A 128 0.23 20.00 -8.77
CA VAL A 128 -1.00 20.18 -9.58
C VAL A 128 -0.76 20.09 -11.09
N LYS A 129 0.49 20.18 -11.57
CA LYS A 129 0.86 20.05 -12.98
C LYS A 129 1.38 18.65 -13.33
N LEU A 130 1.48 17.76 -12.36
CA LEU A 130 1.93 16.39 -12.57
C LEU A 130 0.76 15.53 -13.05
N SER A 131 1.06 14.54 -13.90
CA SER A 131 0.11 13.49 -14.25
C SER A 131 -0.24 12.63 -13.02
N MET A 132 -1.33 11.88 -13.07
CA MET A 132 -1.75 10.99 -11.99
C MET A 132 -0.64 10.00 -11.60
N GLY A 133 0.00 9.35 -12.56
CA GLY A 133 1.10 8.42 -12.30
C GLY A 133 2.36 9.09 -11.74
N GLU A 134 2.66 10.35 -12.13
CA GLU A 134 3.73 11.13 -11.51
C GLU A 134 3.41 11.48 -10.06
N ARG A 135 2.19 11.95 -9.78
CA ARG A 135 1.75 12.22 -8.40
C ARG A 135 1.78 10.98 -7.53
N GLN A 136 1.37 9.83 -8.07
CA GLN A 136 1.44 8.57 -7.33
C GLN A 136 2.88 8.19 -6.96
N ARG A 137 3.84 8.36 -7.87
CA ARG A 137 5.26 8.15 -7.55
C ARG A 137 5.76 9.11 -6.47
N VAL A 138 5.26 10.36 -6.47
CA VAL A 138 5.54 11.31 -5.40
C VAL A 138 4.94 10.84 -4.06
N ALA A 139 3.70 10.36 -4.03
CA ALA A 139 3.09 9.82 -2.82
C ALA A 139 3.85 8.60 -2.26
N ILE A 140 4.32 7.71 -3.14
CA ILE A 140 5.17 6.58 -2.73
C ILE A 140 6.53 7.11 -2.22
N ALA A 141 7.10 8.14 -2.86
CA ALA A 141 8.34 8.78 -2.38
C ALA A 141 8.17 9.36 -0.98
N SER A 142 7.05 10.03 -0.72
CA SER A 142 6.70 10.54 0.61
C SER A 142 6.62 9.43 1.65
N ALA A 143 6.02 8.29 1.30
CA ALA A 143 5.96 7.13 2.16
C ALA A 143 7.35 6.51 2.41
N ILE A 144 8.20 6.38 1.39
CA ILE A 144 9.58 5.87 1.50
C ILE A 144 10.48 6.82 2.30
N ALA A 145 10.23 8.12 2.24
CA ALA A 145 10.97 9.11 3.04
C ALA A 145 10.82 8.87 4.55
N LEU A 146 9.74 8.25 5.01
CA LEU A 146 9.55 7.82 6.39
C LEU A 146 10.44 6.64 6.81
N ASN A 147 11.25 6.10 5.88
CA ASN A 147 12.09 4.93 6.07
C ASN A 147 11.31 3.73 6.67
N PRO A 148 10.20 3.30 6.02
CA PRO A 148 9.35 2.25 6.55
C PRO A 148 10.00 0.87 6.42
N GLU A 149 9.67 -0.01 7.36
CA GLU A 149 9.95 -1.45 7.25
C GLU A 149 8.79 -2.16 6.57
N ILE A 150 7.58 -1.61 6.73
CA ILE A 150 6.33 -2.11 6.14
C ILE A 150 5.73 -1.01 5.28
N LEU A 151 5.56 -1.27 3.99
CA LEU A 151 4.86 -0.38 3.06
C LEU A 151 3.51 -1.00 2.67
N ILE A 152 2.45 -0.22 2.85
CA ILE A 152 1.08 -0.62 2.50
C ILE A 152 0.56 0.30 1.40
N LEU A 153 0.13 -0.28 0.27
CA LEU A 153 -0.38 0.44 -0.89
C LEU A 153 -1.82 0.01 -1.21
N ASP A 154 -2.74 0.96 -1.26
CA ASP A 154 -4.15 0.69 -1.56
C ASP A 154 -4.46 1.00 -3.03
N GLU A 155 -4.75 -0.03 -3.82
CA GLU A 155 -5.08 -0.01 -5.25
C GLU A 155 -4.11 0.85 -6.11
N PRO A 156 -2.78 0.62 -6.02
CA PRO A 156 -1.80 1.47 -6.69
C PRO A 156 -1.85 1.42 -8.23
N PHE A 157 -2.58 0.50 -8.84
CA PHE A 157 -2.74 0.40 -10.30
C PHE A 157 -4.09 0.94 -10.81
N ALA A 158 -4.93 1.53 -9.94
CA ALA A 158 -6.29 1.95 -10.30
C ALA A 158 -6.32 2.97 -11.46
N HIS A 159 -5.40 3.93 -11.47
CA HIS A 159 -5.40 5.07 -12.39
C HIS A 159 -4.16 5.15 -13.28
N ILE A 160 -3.51 4.02 -13.54
CA ILE A 160 -2.27 3.96 -14.32
C ILE A 160 -2.54 3.21 -15.62
N ASP A 161 -1.96 3.72 -16.72
CA ASP A 161 -1.95 3.04 -18.00
C ASP A 161 -1.04 1.78 -17.98
N PRO A 162 -1.13 0.88 -18.97
CA PRO A 162 -0.35 -0.37 -18.95
C PRO A 162 1.16 -0.16 -18.90
N LYS A 163 1.70 0.90 -19.51
CA LYS A 163 3.14 1.21 -19.47
C LYS A 163 3.55 1.67 -18.07
N GLY A 164 2.80 2.60 -17.51
CA GLY A 164 3.02 3.07 -16.12
C GLY A 164 2.91 1.95 -15.10
N ALA A 165 2.00 0.97 -15.33
CA ALA A 165 1.88 -0.20 -14.46
C ALA A 165 3.15 -1.07 -14.47
N VAL A 166 3.75 -1.31 -15.64
CA VAL A 166 5.02 -2.03 -15.74
C VAL A 166 6.16 -1.28 -15.02
N ASP A 167 6.22 0.04 -15.19
CA ASP A 167 7.23 0.85 -14.51
C ASP A 167 7.03 0.85 -13.00
N LEU A 168 5.79 0.91 -12.51
CA LEU A 168 5.48 0.79 -11.08
C LEU A 168 5.87 -0.58 -10.53
N VAL A 169 5.60 -1.68 -11.24
CA VAL A 169 6.02 -3.03 -10.83
C VAL A 169 7.53 -3.12 -10.66
N ARG A 170 8.30 -2.61 -11.63
CA ARG A 170 9.77 -2.57 -11.54
C ARG A 170 10.24 -1.79 -10.32
N LEU A 171 9.61 -0.64 -10.05
CA LEU A 171 9.88 0.17 -8.88
C LEU A 171 9.60 -0.62 -7.61
N LEU A 172 8.40 -1.21 -7.46
CA LEU A 172 8.01 -2.00 -6.29
C LEU A 172 8.90 -3.22 -6.06
N SER A 173 9.44 -3.82 -7.14
CA SER A 173 10.37 -4.94 -7.04
C SER A 173 11.70 -4.55 -6.40
N ASN A 174 12.14 -3.29 -6.60
CA ASN A 174 13.43 -2.77 -6.16
C ASN A 174 13.37 -1.96 -4.86
N LEU A 175 12.16 -1.79 -4.27
CA LEU A 175 12.04 -1.13 -2.99
C LEU A 175 12.71 -1.96 -1.88
N GLY A 176 13.58 -1.34 -1.12
CA GLY A 176 14.30 -1.96 -0.01
C GLY A 176 13.46 -2.14 1.27
N VAL A 177 12.13 -2.23 1.17
CA VAL A 177 11.24 -2.50 2.31
C VAL A 177 11.21 -4.00 2.61
N SER A 178 11.17 -4.37 3.89
CA SER A 178 11.11 -5.78 4.30
C SER A 178 9.74 -6.40 4.02
N THR A 179 8.69 -5.61 4.14
CA THR A 179 7.30 -6.06 3.95
C THR A 179 6.56 -5.12 3.02
N LEU A 180 5.92 -5.67 1.98
CA LEU A 180 5.08 -4.93 1.05
C LEU A 180 3.68 -5.54 1.02
N VAL A 181 2.67 -4.75 1.39
CA VAL A 181 1.27 -5.15 1.32
C VAL A 181 0.55 -4.30 0.29
N ILE A 182 -0.10 -4.92 -0.68
CA ILE A 182 -0.81 -4.23 -1.77
C ILE A 182 -2.24 -4.73 -1.81
N SER A 183 -3.25 -3.84 -1.78
CA SER A 183 -4.59 -4.21 -2.23
C SER A 183 -4.68 -4.08 -3.75
N GLU A 184 -5.18 -5.08 -4.45
CA GLU A 184 -5.31 -4.99 -5.90
C GLU A 184 -6.24 -6.10 -6.46
N HIS A 185 -6.93 -5.79 -7.58
CA HIS A 185 -7.64 -6.78 -8.37
C HIS A 185 -6.98 -7.09 -9.72
N LYS A 186 -6.06 -6.24 -10.18
CA LYS A 186 -5.31 -6.45 -11.44
C LYS A 186 -4.05 -7.29 -11.18
N LEU A 187 -4.24 -8.54 -10.75
CA LEU A 187 -3.15 -9.43 -10.35
C LEU A 187 -2.15 -9.72 -11.47
N ARG A 188 -2.54 -9.53 -12.73
CA ARG A 188 -1.67 -9.72 -13.91
C ARG A 188 -0.37 -8.94 -13.83
N TYR A 189 -0.34 -7.80 -13.15
CA TYR A 189 0.87 -7.00 -13.00
C TYR A 189 1.77 -7.48 -11.87
N LEU A 190 1.19 -8.09 -10.84
CA LEU A 190 1.87 -8.41 -9.58
C LEU A 190 2.37 -9.86 -9.49
N ALA A 191 1.88 -10.75 -10.35
CA ALA A 191 2.11 -12.19 -10.26
C ALA A 191 3.57 -12.62 -10.10
N ASN A 192 4.51 -11.85 -10.66
CA ASN A 192 5.94 -12.20 -10.64
C ASN A 192 6.70 -11.56 -9.46
N ILE A 193 6.05 -10.74 -8.64
CA ILE A 193 6.72 -10.02 -7.56
C ILE A 193 6.15 -10.29 -6.18
N ILE A 194 4.99 -10.96 -6.11
CA ILE A 194 4.33 -11.30 -4.84
C ILE A 194 4.72 -12.70 -4.38
N ASP A 195 4.86 -12.84 -3.07
CA ASP A 195 5.15 -14.13 -2.42
C ASP A 195 3.84 -14.83 -2.01
N ARG A 196 2.80 -14.07 -1.67
CA ARG A 196 1.53 -14.59 -1.15
C ARG A 196 0.33 -13.75 -1.58
N ILE A 197 -0.80 -14.41 -1.79
CA ILE A 197 -2.10 -13.79 -2.01
C ILE A 197 -3.03 -14.05 -0.82
N VAL A 198 -3.79 -13.03 -0.44
CA VAL A 198 -4.87 -13.10 0.54
C VAL A 198 -6.17 -12.70 -0.15
N VAL A 199 -7.16 -13.60 -0.13
CA VAL A 199 -8.48 -13.33 -0.72
C VAL A 199 -9.45 -12.96 0.39
N LEU A 200 -10.01 -11.75 0.29
CA LEU A 200 -11.00 -11.22 1.21
C LEU A 200 -12.39 -11.27 0.58
N ARG A 201 -13.36 -11.83 1.32
CA ARG A 201 -14.78 -11.89 0.92
C ARG A 201 -15.66 -11.53 2.11
N ASP A 202 -16.54 -10.53 1.92
CA ASP A 202 -17.54 -10.09 2.91
C ASP A 202 -16.94 -9.83 4.31
N GLY A 203 -15.74 -9.24 4.33
CA GLY A 203 -15.02 -8.90 5.56
C GLY A 203 -14.24 -10.05 6.21
N THR A 204 -14.17 -11.23 5.57
CA THR A 204 -13.42 -12.39 6.07
C THR A 204 -12.30 -12.81 5.13
N VAL A 205 -11.20 -13.34 5.67
CA VAL A 205 -10.13 -13.96 4.87
C VAL A 205 -10.57 -15.38 4.52
N VAL A 206 -10.84 -15.63 3.23
CA VAL A 206 -11.27 -16.94 2.73
C VAL A 206 -10.12 -17.77 2.17
N TYR A 207 -8.98 -17.13 1.87
CA TYR A 207 -7.77 -17.79 1.40
C TYR A 207 -6.53 -16.97 1.74
N SER A 208 -5.46 -17.66 2.10
CA SER A 208 -4.13 -17.09 2.26
C SER A 208 -3.09 -18.13 1.86
N GLY A 209 -2.36 -17.89 0.78
CA GLY A 209 -1.41 -18.87 0.24
C GLY A 209 -0.79 -18.45 -1.09
N SER A 210 -0.33 -19.43 -1.88
CA SER A 210 0.26 -19.18 -3.20
C SER A 210 -0.79 -18.67 -4.21
N LEU A 211 -0.33 -17.97 -5.24
CA LEU A 211 -1.20 -17.45 -6.30
C LEU A 211 -1.90 -18.58 -7.07
N GLU A 212 -1.21 -19.71 -7.29
CA GLU A 212 -1.74 -20.87 -8.02
C GLU A 212 -2.90 -21.56 -7.31
N GLY A 213 -2.87 -21.59 -5.96
CA GLY A 213 -3.90 -22.23 -5.14
C GLY A 213 -5.11 -21.34 -4.85
N ALA A 214 -5.06 -20.07 -5.24
CA ALA A 214 -6.13 -19.14 -4.91
C ALA A 214 -7.45 -19.46 -5.65
N PRO A 215 -8.61 -19.33 -4.95
CA PRO A 215 -9.91 -19.52 -5.58
C PRO A 215 -10.13 -18.45 -6.65
N LYS A 216 -10.39 -18.88 -7.89
CA LYS A 216 -10.61 -17.96 -9.01
C LYS A 216 -11.94 -17.24 -8.85
N ASP A 217 -11.88 -15.92 -8.80
CA ASP A 217 -13.05 -15.06 -8.76
C ASP A 217 -13.11 -14.26 -10.08
N PRO A 218 -14.26 -14.20 -10.78
CA PRO A 218 -14.39 -13.50 -12.07
C PRO A 218 -14.19 -11.99 -11.97
N ASP A 219 -14.33 -11.40 -10.77
CA ASP A 219 -14.12 -9.98 -10.54
C ASP A 219 -12.62 -9.62 -10.31
N ILE A 220 -11.73 -10.62 -10.35
CA ILE A 220 -10.29 -10.45 -10.20
C ILE A 220 -9.62 -10.68 -11.55
N GLU A 221 -8.81 -9.72 -12.00
CA GLU A 221 -8.02 -9.86 -13.23
C GLU A 221 -6.80 -10.75 -12.99
N TRP A 222 -6.98 -12.04 -13.21
CA TRP A 222 -5.92 -13.05 -13.09
C TRP A 222 -4.88 -12.95 -14.21
N PRO A 223 -3.61 -13.35 -13.96
CA PRO A 223 -2.61 -13.50 -15.02
C PRO A 223 -3.10 -14.49 -16.09
N LEU A 224 -2.87 -14.17 -17.37
CA LEU A 224 -3.30 -15.02 -18.50
C LEU A 224 -2.77 -16.46 -18.40
N SER A 225 -1.56 -16.64 -17.86
CA SER A 225 -0.95 -17.96 -17.59
C SER A 225 -1.76 -18.84 -16.63
N MET A 226 -2.64 -18.25 -15.84
CA MET A 226 -3.47 -18.94 -14.85
C MET A 226 -4.92 -19.15 -15.30
N LEU A 227 -5.32 -18.53 -16.40
CA LEU A 227 -6.62 -18.72 -17.06
C LEU A 227 -6.52 -19.90 -18.03
N ARG A 228 -6.16 -21.10 -17.53
CA ARG A 228 -6.28 -22.33 -18.32
C ARG A 228 -7.76 -22.72 -18.38
N TRP A 229 -8.29 -22.74 -19.61
CA TRP A 229 -9.60 -23.28 -19.97
C TRP A 229 -9.59 -24.81 -19.87
#